data_b1d701cd6a3cb002a9281c47f3b3bab5
#
_entry.id   b1d701cd6a3cb002a9281c47f3b3bab5
#
_cell.length_a   1.000
_cell.length_b   1.000
_cell.length_c   1.000
_cell.angle_alpha   90.00
_cell.angle_beta   90.00
_cell.angle_gamma   90.00
#
_symmetry.space_group_name_H-M   'P 1'
#
loop_
_entity.id
_entity.type
_entity.pdbx_description
1 polymer ?
#
loop_
_entity_poly.entity_id
_entity_poly.type
_entity_poly.pdbx_seq_one_letter_code
_entity_poly.pdbx_strand_id
1 'polypeptide(L)'
;MKKSTKILLITATALIIAGATVFTCAMVTLGWDFTKLNTVKYETKIFEISEEFGALSADVDSGDIVFKEADDGKCKITCRQRESEPYSVTVNDGVLSISAKSTLKWYGYIGRLDFSSPSMTIYLPKKAYGDIRINGSTGDITLPDGFTFESIDANSDTGDVKCESDVTGRLKISLSTGDIDLRGLSAGEIELKTSTGNMSLRGVECAGDIKVEMSTGNFTAEGVNCESLISGGSTGNVTLKGVTARSSFDIKTSTGNVKFDGADAKTIKAKTSTGDITGTLLGEKIIFAETSTGKTDVPKSSSGGRCELKTSTGDIIISVKK
;
A
#
# COMPACT_ATOMS: atom_id res chain seq x y z
N MET A 1 -43.56 29.33 -7.70
CA MET A 1 -43.32 28.48 -6.55
C MET A 1 -44.48 28.56 -5.59
N LYS A 2 -45.08 27.44 -5.18
CA LYS A 2 -46.23 27.41 -4.26
C LYS A 2 -45.84 27.99 -2.89
N LYS A 3 -46.78 28.64 -2.18
CA LYS A 3 -46.53 29.28 -0.88
C LYS A 3 -45.95 28.32 0.15
N SER A 4 -46.41 27.05 0.16
CA SER A 4 -45.92 25.98 0.98
C SER A 4 -44.43 25.63 0.73
N THR A 5 -43.99 25.65 -0.54
CA THR A 5 -42.58 25.38 -0.91
C THR A 5 -41.65 26.51 -0.43
N LYS A 6 -42.12 27.78 -0.48
CA LYS A 6 -41.36 28.92 0.05
C LYS A 6 -41.18 28.81 1.57
N ILE A 7 -42.24 28.46 2.30
CA ILE A 7 -42.20 28.30 3.75
C ILE A 7 -41.23 27.17 4.11
N LEU A 8 -41.33 26.01 3.43
CA LEU A 8 -40.44 24.88 3.65
C LEU A 8 -38.95 25.23 3.45
N LEU A 9 -38.64 25.95 2.35
CA LEU A 9 -37.27 26.39 2.07
C LEU A 9 -36.75 27.37 3.14
N ILE A 10 -37.56 28.35 3.56
CA ILE A 10 -37.17 29.31 4.60
C ILE A 10 -36.94 28.59 5.91
N THR A 11 -37.80 27.66 6.30
CA THR A 11 -37.64 26.88 7.52
C THR A 11 -36.36 25.99 7.44
N ALA A 12 -36.12 25.33 6.33
CA ALA A 12 -34.92 24.52 6.13
C ALA A 12 -33.65 25.39 6.23
N THR A 13 -33.66 26.54 5.56
CA THR A 13 -32.49 27.48 5.62
C THR A 13 -32.26 27.97 7.05
N ALA A 14 -33.32 28.35 7.77
CA ALA A 14 -33.21 28.79 9.16
C ALA A 14 -32.62 27.69 10.09
N LEU A 15 -33.07 26.45 9.90
CA LEU A 15 -32.54 25.30 10.65
C LEU A 15 -31.04 25.03 10.33
N ILE A 16 -30.65 25.14 9.07
CA ILE A 16 -29.25 24.99 8.66
C ILE A 16 -28.39 26.07 9.30
N ILE A 17 -28.82 27.33 9.24
CA ILE A 17 -28.08 28.45 9.85
C ILE A 17 -27.99 28.28 11.36
N ALA A 18 -29.08 27.94 12.03
CA ALA A 18 -29.07 27.70 13.47
C ALA A 18 -28.15 26.55 13.84
N GLY A 19 -28.20 25.42 13.11
CA GLY A 19 -27.31 24.27 13.30
C GLY A 19 -25.84 24.62 13.10
N ALA A 20 -25.52 25.34 12.03
CA ALA A 20 -24.17 25.80 11.75
C ALA A 20 -23.65 26.75 12.85
N THR A 21 -24.50 27.66 13.34
CA THR A 21 -24.11 28.57 14.43
C THR A 21 -23.80 27.82 15.71
N VAL A 22 -24.67 26.91 16.13
CA VAL A 22 -24.46 26.05 17.33
C VAL A 22 -23.19 25.24 17.19
N PHE A 23 -23.00 24.60 16.03
CA PHE A 23 -21.79 23.83 15.75
C PHE A 23 -20.52 24.69 15.83
N THR A 24 -20.53 25.85 15.16
CA THR A 24 -19.37 26.77 15.19
C THR A 24 -19.06 27.25 16.60
N CYS A 25 -20.06 27.64 17.40
CA CYS A 25 -19.88 28.05 18.78
C CYS A 25 -19.27 26.89 19.62
N ALA A 26 -19.79 25.68 19.47
CA ALA A 26 -19.25 24.51 20.15
C ALA A 26 -17.79 24.26 19.74
N MET A 27 -17.47 24.30 18.47
CA MET A 27 -16.11 24.05 17.97
C MET A 27 -15.12 25.13 18.41
N VAL A 28 -15.53 26.39 18.46
CA VAL A 28 -14.70 27.48 19.02
C VAL A 28 -14.36 27.22 20.48
N THR A 29 -15.33 26.83 21.33
CA THR A 29 -15.07 26.51 22.73
C THR A 29 -14.18 25.29 22.91
N LEU A 30 -14.20 24.34 21.97
CA LEU A 30 -13.37 23.14 21.95
C LEU A 30 -12.01 23.35 21.29
N GLY A 31 -11.73 24.57 20.79
CA GLY A 31 -10.47 24.89 20.09
C GLY A 31 -10.33 24.18 18.74
N TRP A 32 -11.44 23.86 18.07
CA TRP A 32 -11.50 23.09 16.83
C TRP A 32 -10.94 21.66 16.94
N ASP A 33 -10.88 21.14 18.18
CA ASP A 33 -10.46 19.77 18.43
C ASP A 33 -11.67 18.82 18.41
N PHE A 34 -11.85 18.15 17.29
CA PHE A 34 -12.94 17.19 17.07
C PHE A 34 -12.87 15.99 18.02
N THR A 35 -11.68 15.65 18.53
CA THR A 35 -11.53 14.50 19.44
C THR A 35 -12.27 14.70 20.75
N LYS A 36 -12.51 15.97 21.14
CA LYS A 36 -13.31 16.31 22.33
C LYS A 36 -14.81 16.07 22.17
N LEU A 37 -15.27 15.81 20.95
CA LEU A 37 -16.63 15.35 20.65
C LEU A 37 -16.77 13.83 20.76
N ASN A 38 -15.69 13.09 20.96
CA ASN A 38 -15.74 11.65 21.06
C ASN A 38 -16.68 11.23 22.20
N THR A 39 -17.61 10.34 21.87
CA THR A 39 -18.41 9.59 22.84
C THR A 39 -17.79 8.25 23.19
N VAL A 40 -16.74 7.88 22.45
CA VAL A 40 -16.00 6.63 22.62
C VAL A 40 -14.83 6.85 23.56
N LYS A 41 -14.71 5.99 24.55
CA LYS A 41 -13.57 6.01 25.47
C LYS A 41 -12.46 5.13 24.97
N TYR A 42 -11.22 5.63 25.15
CA TYR A 42 -10.00 4.94 24.82
C TYR A 42 -9.19 4.67 26.08
N GLU A 43 -8.54 3.52 26.09
CA GLU A 43 -7.54 3.17 27.11
C GLU A 43 -6.22 2.75 26.41
N THR A 44 -5.12 2.91 27.13
CA THR A 44 -3.83 2.37 26.69
C THR A 44 -3.52 1.15 27.52
N LYS A 45 -3.29 0.03 26.84
CA LYS A 45 -2.96 -1.25 27.45
C LYS A 45 -1.60 -1.72 26.96
N ILE A 46 -0.81 -2.27 27.86
CA ILE A 46 0.52 -2.81 27.57
C ILE A 46 0.46 -4.31 27.86
N PHE A 47 0.90 -5.11 26.89
CA PHE A 47 1.07 -6.54 27.02
C PHE A 47 2.56 -6.85 26.96
N GLU A 48 3.10 -7.45 28.02
CA GLU A 48 4.46 -7.98 28.05
C GLU A 48 4.41 -9.46 27.73
N ILE A 49 5.18 -9.88 26.72
CA ILE A 49 5.18 -11.25 26.22
C ILE A 49 6.47 -11.91 26.69
N SER A 50 6.31 -12.91 27.53
CA SER A 50 7.43 -13.70 28.09
C SER A 50 7.63 -15.01 27.35
N GLU A 51 6.59 -15.49 26.66
CA GLU A 51 6.64 -16.73 25.89
C GLU A 51 7.43 -16.54 24.61
N GLU A 52 8.17 -17.56 24.21
CA GLU A 52 8.86 -17.56 22.93
C GLU A 52 7.88 -17.80 21.79
N PHE A 53 8.03 -17.01 20.71
CA PHE A 53 7.30 -17.18 19.48
C PHE A 53 8.22 -16.94 18.27
N GLY A 54 7.85 -17.55 17.15
CA GLY A 54 8.54 -17.39 15.88
C GLY A 54 7.68 -16.73 14.80
N ALA A 55 6.37 -16.80 14.92
CA ALA A 55 5.42 -16.23 13.96
C ALA A 55 4.46 -15.27 14.64
N LEU A 56 3.81 -14.37 13.83
CA LEU A 56 2.85 -13.39 14.32
C LEU A 56 1.62 -13.36 13.44
N SER A 57 0.45 -13.30 14.07
CA SER A 57 -0.84 -13.07 13.39
C SER A 57 -1.59 -11.93 14.07
N ALA A 58 -1.84 -10.85 13.34
CA ALA A 58 -2.67 -9.73 13.78
C ALA A 58 -3.95 -9.66 12.94
N ASP A 59 -5.10 -9.75 13.61
CA ASP A 59 -6.43 -9.63 13.00
C ASP A 59 -7.16 -8.47 13.69
N VAL A 60 -7.18 -7.30 13.03
CA VAL A 60 -7.54 -6.02 13.64
C VAL A 60 -8.46 -5.24 12.71
N ASP A 61 -9.70 -4.99 13.12
CA ASP A 61 -10.66 -4.25 12.30
C ASP A 61 -10.22 -2.81 11.99
N SER A 62 -9.62 -2.12 12.96
CA SER A 62 -9.19 -0.74 12.76
C SER A 62 -8.01 -0.38 13.64
N GLY A 63 -7.14 0.50 13.13
CA GLY A 63 -6.01 1.07 13.84
C GLY A 63 -4.67 0.80 13.16
N ASP A 64 -3.76 1.74 13.38
CA ASP A 64 -2.42 1.64 12.81
C ASP A 64 -1.61 0.56 13.53
N ILE A 65 -0.83 -0.18 12.77
CA ILE A 65 0.07 -1.22 13.26
C ILE A 65 1.51 -0.80 12.94
N VAL A 66 2.29 -0.55 13.96
CA VAL A 66 3.68 -0.12 13.83
C VAL A 66 4.59 -1.11 14.53
N PHE A 67 5.50 -1.70 13.79
CA PHE A 67 6.58 -2.50 14.36
C PHE A 67 7.74 -1.61 14.76
N LYS A 68 8.39 -1.93 15.87
CA LYS A 68 9.60 -1.25 16.36
C LYS A 68 10.56 -2.25 16.99
N GLU A 69 11.85 -1.94 16.96
CA GLU A 69 12.86 -2.70 17.70
C GLU A 69 12.65 -2.47 19.21
N ALA A 70 12.75 -3.54 19.98
CA ALA A 70 12.67 -3.51 21.45
C ALA A 70 14.04 -3.16 22.02
N ASP A 71 14.15 -2.06 22.76
CA ASP A 71 15.39 -1.58 23.38
C ASP A 71 15.92 -2.54 24.46
N ASP A 72 15.01 -3.26 25.12
CA ASP A 72 15.32 -4.18 26.24
C ASP A 72 15.37 -5.67 25.81
N GLY A 73 15.22 -5.94 24.51
CA GLY A 73 15.21 -7.29 23.96
C GLY A 73 13.98 -8.11 24.36
N LYS A 74 12.92 -7.49 24.87
CA LYS A 74 11.67 -8.16 25.25
C LYS A 74 10.53 -7.74 24.30
N CYS A 75 9.67 -8.70 23.97
CA CYS A 75 8.48 -8.37 23.21
C CYS A 75 7.46 -7.64 24.08
N LYS A 76 7.02 -6.50 23.59
CA LYS A 76 5.99 -5.67 24.23
C LYS A 76 5.03 -5.12 23.18
N ILE A 77 3.75 -5.14 23.49
CA ILE A 77 2.72 -4.58 22.62
C ILE A 77 2.01 -3.47 23.39
N THR A 78 2.04 -2.26 22.85
CA THR A 78 1.31 -1.13 23.39
C THR A 78 0.13 -0.83 22.49
N CYS A 79 -1.08 -0.98 23.03
CA CYS A 79 -2.32 -0.78 22.30
C CYS A 79 -3.07 0.42 22.87
N ARG A 80 -3.38 1.41 22.05
CA ARG A 80 -4.40 2.40 22.32
C ARG A 80 -5.70 1.86 21.72
N GLN A 81 -6.59 1.37 22.55
CA GLN A 81 -7.80 0.64 22.18
C GLN A 81 -9.07 1.31 22.66
N ARG A 82 -10.19 1.02 22.00
CA ARG A 82 -11.52 1.38 22.51
C ARG A 82 -11.87 0.47 23.69
N GLU A 83 -12.42 1.00 24.78
CA GLU A 83 -12.83 0.17 25.92
C GLU A 83 -13.84 -0.92 25.53
N SER A 84 -14.65 -0.66 24.49
CA SER A 84 -15.63 -1.61 23.96
C SER A 84 -15.07 -2.65 22.97
N GLU A 85 -13.82 -2.50 22.57
CA GLU A 85 -13.15 -3.35 21.56
C GLU A 85 -11.74 -3.68 22.06
N PRO A 86 -11.62 -4.44 23.17
CA PRO A 86 -10.32 -4.77 23.75
C PRO A 86 -9.53 -5.72 22.85
N TYR A 87 -8.23 -5.49 22.77
CA TYR A 87 -7.32 -6.44 22.14
C TYR A 87 -7.11 -7.66 23.04
N SER A 88 -7.10 -8.82 22.43
CA SER A 88 -6.66 -10.08 23.00
C SER A 88 -5.29 -10.42 22.43
N VAL A 89 -4.34 -10.68 23.28
CA VAL A 89 -2.96 -11.05 22.90
C VAL A 89 -2.64 -12.37 23.56
N THR A 90 -2.30 -13.39 22.77
CA THR A 90 -1.99 -14.74 23.24
C THR A 90 -0.83 -15.32 22.44
N VAL A 91 -0.05 -16.18 23.07
CA VAL A 91 0.93 -16.99 22.37
C VAL A 91 0.50 -18.46 22.44
N ASN A 92 0.29 -19.08 21.28
CA ASN A 92 -0.08 -20.48 21.17
C ASN A 92 0.76 -21.13 20.07
N ASP A 93 1.32 -22.28 20.34
CA ASP A 93 2.12 -23.06 19.38
C ASP A 93 3.21 -22.24 18.68
N GLY A 94 3.85 -21.30 19.40
CA GLY A 94 4.90 -20.44 18.86
C GLY A 94 4.40 -19.31 17.95
N VAL A 95 3.09 -19.03 17.93
CA VAL A 95 2.47 -17.94 17.19
C VAL A 95 1.93 -16.89 18.16
N LEU A 96 2.41 -15.65 18.05
CA LEU A 96 1.85 -14.50 18.75
C LEU A 96 0.60 -14.04 17.99
N SER A 97 -0.57 -14.26 18.59
CA SER A 97 -1.87 -13.90 18.02
C SER A 97 -2.43 -12.67 18.70
N ILE A 98 -2.76 -11.68 17.88
CA ILE A 98 -3.36 -10.41 18.30
C ILE A 98 -4.70 -10.29 17.58
N SER A 99 -5.77 -10.10 18.33
CA SER A 99 -7.10 -9.90 17.74
C SER A 99 -7.90 -8.85 18.53
N ALA A 100 -8.71 -8.07 17.83
CA ALA A 100 -9.67 -7.18 18.43
C ALA A 100 -11.05 -7.87 18.42
N LYS A 101 -11.77 -7.79 19.53
CA LYS A 101 -13.13 -8.34 19.62
C LYS A 101 -14.09 -7.29 20.14
N SER A 102 -15.03 -6.89 19.30
CA SER A 102 -16.09 -5.99 19.74
C SER A 102 -17.00 -6.66 20.75
N THR A 103 -17.26 -5.99 21.87
CA THR A 103 -18.23 -6.41 22.88
C THR A 103 -19.60 -5.76 22.67
N LEU A 104 -19.72 -4.89 21.67
CA LEU A 104 -20.93 -4.13 21.41
C LEU A 104 -21.94 -4.95 20.62
N LYS A 105 -23.20 -4.77 21.01
CA LYS A 105 -24.34 -5.18 20.19
C LYS A 105 -24.57 -4.12 19.09
N TRP A 106 -25.23 -4.50 17.98
CA TRP A 106 -25.43 -3.62 16.82
C TRP A 106 -26.03 -2.23 17.16
N TYR A 107 -26.89 -2.13 18.18
CA TYR A 107 -27.47 -0.85 18.61
C TYR A 107 -26.50 0.01 19.42
N GLY A 108 -25.41 -0.54 19.93
CA GLY A 108 -24.35 0.20 20.63
C GLY A 108 -23.53 1.10 19.71
N TYR A 109 -23.67 0.95 18.39
CA TYR A 109 -23.03 1.84 17.41
C TYR A 109 -23.86 3.09 17.09
N ILE A 110 -25.14 3.13 17.51
CA ILE A 110 -26.02 4.26 17.25
C ILE A 110 -25.61 5.45 18.12
N GLY A 111 -25.36 6.61 17.50
CA GLY A 111 -24.98 7.84 18.20
C GLY A 111 -23.52 7.89 18.68
N ARG A 112 -22.67 6.93 18.30
CA ARG A 112 -21.23 7.00 18.55
C ARG A 112 -20.60 8.06 17.64
N LEU A 113 -19.85 8.95 18.26
CA LEU A 113 -18.94 9.86 17.57
C LEU A 113 -17.52 9.44 17.94
N ASP A 114 -16.74 9.07 16.97
CA ASP A 114 -15.36 8.63 17.15
C ASP A 114 -14.47 9.29 16.10
N PHE A 115 -13.76 10.31 16.54
CA PHE A 115 -12.80 11.07 15.74
C PHE A 115 -11.35 10.71 16.09
N SER A 116 -11.17 9.61 16.80
CA SER A 116 -9.87 9.05 17.14
C SER A 116 -9.71 7.69 16.49
N SER A 117 -8.48 7.28 16.24
CA SER A 117 -8.18 5.94 15.74
C SER A 117 -7.47 5.11 16.80
N PRO A 118 -7.76 3.82 16.93
CA PRO A 118 -6.92 2.90 17.66
C PRO A 118 -5.51 2.89 17.08
N SER A 119 -4.54 2.41 17.84
CA SER A 119 -3.21 2.18 17.33
C SER A 119 -2.50 1.11 18.14
N MET A 120 -1.62 0.39 17.48
CA MET A 120 -0.83 -0.68 18.07
C MET A 120 0.63 -0.49 17.72
N THR A 121 1.49 -0.52 18.73
CA THR A 121 2.94 -0.58 18.52
C THR A 121 3.44 -1.91 19.06
N ILE A 122 4.05 -2.70 18.19
CA ILE A 122 4.61 -4.01 18.49
C ILE A 122 6.12 -3.86 18.57
N TYR A 123 6.67 -3.94 19.77
CA TYR A 123 8.10 -3.92 20.00
C TYR A 123 8.62 -5.35 19.94
N LEU A 124 9.49 -5.63 19.01
CA LEU A 124 10.07 -6.94 18.79
C LEU A 124 11.58 -6.95 19.08
N PRO A 125 12.11 -7.96 19.75
CA PRO A 125 13.55 -8.23 19.80
C PRO A 125 14.13 -8.38 18.39
N LYS A 126 15.37 -7.99 18.20
CA LYS A 126 16.07 -8.15 16.93
C LYS A 126 16.49 -9.61 16.71
N LYS A 127 15.71 -10.35 15.97
CA LYS A 127 15.97 -11.71 15.53
C LYS A 127 15.26 -11.98 14.20
N ALA A 128 15.55 -13.12 13.59
CA ALA A 128 14.74 -13.60 12.48
C ALA A 128 13.40 -14.15 12.99
N TYR A 129 12.34 -13.84 12.28
CA TYR A 129 10.99 -14.32 12.55
C TYR A 129 10.50 -15.18 11.37
N GLY A 130 9.58 -16.08 11.62
CA GLY A 130 8.87 -16.84 10.62
C GLY A 130 7.81 -15.99 9.92
N ASP A 131 6.61 -16.56 9.80
CA ASP A 131 5.50 -15.92 9.07
C ASP A 131 4.88 -14.78 9.86
N ILE A 132 4.67 -13.67 9.18
CA ILE A 132 3.87 -12.54 9.66
C ILE A 132 2.60 -12.45 8.82
N ARG A 133 1.45 -12.55 9.49
CA ARG A 133 0.15 -12.34 8.86
C ARG A 133 -0.56 -11.16 9.51
N ILE A 134 -0.99 -10.19 8.70
CA ILE A 134 -1.71 -9.02 9.14
C ILE A 134 -2.99 -8.91 8.32
N ASN A 135 -4.14 -8.93 8.99
CA ASN A 135 -5.43 -8.63 8.40
C ASN A 135 -6.02 -7.41 9.08
N GLY A 136 -6.37 -6.41 8.31
CA GLY A 136 -6.96 -5.18 8.79
C GLY A 136 -8.10 -4.72 7.88
N SER A 137 -8.97 -3.87 8.40
CA SER A 137 -9.93 -3.15 7.56
C SER A 137 -9.52 -1.71 7.37
N THR A 138 -9.01 -1.04 8.42
CA THR A 138 -8.61 0.38 8.32
C THR A 138 -7.41 0.66 9.21
N GLY A 139 -6.40 1.33 8.67
CA GLY A 139 -5.19 1.76 9.37
C GLY A 139 -3.93 1.45 8.59
N ASP A 140 -2.88 2.18 8.91
CA ASP A 140 -1.60 2.05 8.25
C ASP A 140 -0.76 0.94 8.88
N ILE A 141 0.04 0.25 8.07
CA ILE A 141 0.96 -0.80 8.51
C ILE A 141 2.38 -0.33 8.23
N THR A 142 3.21 -0.31 9.26
CA THR A 142 4.62 0.08 9.14
C THR A 142 5.53 -1.02 9.68
N LEU A 143 6.37 -1.57 8.79
CA LEU A 143 7.42 -2.53 9.08
C LEU A 143 8.77 -1.85 8.79
N PRO A 144 9.50 -1.38 9.81
CA PRO A 144 10.76 -0.66 9.61
C PRO A 144 11.90 -1.60 9.21
N ASP A 145 13.04 -1.04 8.87
CA ASP A 145 14.28 -1.76 8.65
C ASP A 145 14.77 -2.51 9.91
N GLY A 146 15.75 -3.38 9.73
CA GLY A 146 16.39 -4.12 10.81
C GLY A 146 15.68 -5.39 11.24
N PHE A 147 14.56 -5.75 10.66
CA PHE A 147 13.90 -7.05 10.85
C PHE A 147 14.06 -7.94 9.61
N THR A 148 14.08 -9.24 9.88
CA THR A 148 14.06 -10.29 8.85
C THR A 148 12.91 -11.25 9.14
N PHE A 149 12.03 -11.41 8.17
CA PHE A 149 10.89 -12.34 8.24
C PHE A 149 11.03 -13.45 7.19
N GLU A 150 10.49 -14.63 7.47
CA GLU A 150 10.41 -15.69 6.48
C GLU A 150 9.36 -15.34 5.41
N SER A 151 8.17 -14.95 5.83
CA SER A 151 7.15 -14.41 4.93
C SER A 151 6.34 -13.28 5.57
N ILE A 152 5.79 -12.40 4.73
CA ILE A 152 4.83 -11.37 5.12
C ILE A 152 3.60 -11.50 4.23
N ASP A 153 2.40 -11.64 4.83
CA ASP A 153 1.10 -11.56 4.16
C ASP A 153 0.26 -10.47 4.85
N ALA A 154 0.22 -9.27 4.26
CA ALA A 154 -0.51 -8.13 4.78
C ALA A 154 -1.71 -7.81 3.89
N ASN A 155 -2.91 -7.84 4.46
CA ASN A 155 -4.15 -7.55 3.78
C ASN A 155 -4.90 -6.44 4.53
N SER A 156 -5.33 -5.38 3.83
CA SER A 156 -6.15 -4.31 4.41
C SER A 156 -7.13 -3.76 3.37
N ASP A 157 -8.28 -3.26 3.85
CA ASP A 157 -9.21 -2.58 2.96
C ASP A 157 -8.79 -1.12 2.72
N THR A 158 -8.38 -0.40 3.77
CA THR A 158 -8.01 1.02 3.66
C THR A 158 -6.82 1.33 4.56
N GLY A 159 -5.82 2.00 4.02
CA GLY A 159 -4.60 2.43 4.72
C GLY A 159 -3.36 2.15 3.89
N ASP A 160 -2.27 2.78 4.26
CA ASP A 160 -1.00 2.65 3.57
C ASP A 160 -0.13 1.57 4.20
N VAL A 161 0.67 0.89 3.37
CA VAL A 161 1.65 -0.07 3.86
C VAL A 161 3.05 0.41 3.50
N LYS A 162 3.89 0.55 4.52
CA LYS A 162 5.32 0.83 4.39
C LYS A 162 6.11 -0.35 4.90
N CYS A 163 7.00 -0.89 4.07
CA CYS A 163 7.86 -2.00 4.45
C CYS A 163 9.31 -1.71 4.06
N GLU A 164 10.19 -1.78 5.05
CA GLU A 164 11.64 -1.67 4.94
C GLU A 164 12.35 -2.92 5.47
N SER A 165 11.58 -3.91 5.93
CA SER A 165 12.09 -5.17 6.50
C SER A 165 12.42 -6.18 5.42
N ASP A 166 13.49 -6.95 5.62
CA ASP A 166 13.88 -8.05 4.74
C ASP A 166 12.92 -9.24 4.85
N VAL A 167 12.68 -9.92 3.72
CA VAL A 167 11.83 -11.11 3.65
C VAL A 167 12.55 -12.22 2.88
N THR A 168 12.95 -13.28 3.54
CA THR A 168 13.71 -14.35 2.89
C THR A 168 12.89 -15.15 1.87
N GLY A 169 11.56 -15.24 2.07
CA GLY A 169 10.63 -15.88 1.17
C GLY A 169 9.72 -14.87 0.47
N ARG A 170 8.40 -14.95 0.72
CA ARG A 170 7.40 -14.17 0.01
C ARG A 170 6.92 -12.95 0.78
N LEU A 171 6.99 -11.80 0.14
CA LEU A 171 6.32 -10.57 0.57
C LEU A 171 5.05 -10.36 -0.23
N LYS A 172 3.89 -10.49 0.41
CA LYS A 172 2.59 -10.26 -0.21
C LYS A 172 1.85 -9.14 0.52
N ILE A 173 1.43 -8.12 -0.24
CA ILE A 173 0.63 -7.02 0.27
C ILE A 173 -0.57 -6.82 -0.64
N SER A 174 -1.78 -6.80 -0.05
CA SER A 174 -3.04 -6.61 -0.79
C SER A 174 -3.87 -5.53 -0.11
N LEU A 175 -4.18 -4.45 -0.85
CA LEU A 175 -5.01 -3.36 -0.39
C LEU A 175 -6.23 -3.18 -1.30
N SER A 176 -7.35 -2.71 -0.76
CA SER A 176 -8.42 -2.17 -1.59
C SER A 176 -8.15 -0.69 -1.91
N THR A 177 -7.76 0.10 -0.90
CA THR A 177 -7.42 1.52 -1.07
C THR A 177 -6.25 1.89 -0.20
N GLY A 178 -5.20 2.45 -0.79
CA GLY A 178 -4.00 2.92 -0.09
C GLY A 178 -2.75 2.71 -0.91
N ASP A 179 -1.69 3.36 -0.51
CA ASP A 179 -0.40 3.31 -1.16
C ASP A 179 0.48 2.18 -0.56
N ILE A 180 1.31 1.58 -1.41
CA ILE A 180 2.31 0.59 -0.98
C ILE A 180 3.70 1.15 -1.26
N ASP A 181 4.52 1.25 -0.23
CA ASP A 181 5.88 1.80 -0.32
C ASP A 181 6.89 0.80 0.26
N LEU A 182 7.71 0.20 -0.62
CA LEU A 182 8.79 -0.72 -0.26
C LEU A 182 10.13 -0.03 -0.44
N ARG A 183 10.99 -0.08 0.58
CA ARG A 183 12.29 0.60 0.53
C ARG A 183 13.41 -0.22 1.13
N GLY A 184 14.54 -0.29 0.40
CA GLY A 184 15.82 -0.77 0.91
C GLY A 184 15.80 -2.20 1.44
N LEU A 185 14.91 -3.04 0.96
CA LEU A 185 14.70 -4.39 1.43
C LEU A 185 15.10 -5.45 0.41
N SER A 186 15.38 -6.64 0.91
CA SER A 186 15.57 -7.86 0.12
C SER A 186 14.37 -8.79 0.28
N ALA A 187 13.94 -9.44 -0.82
CA ALA A 187 12.87 -10.42 -0.77
C ALA A 187 13.12 -11.63 -1.70
N GLY A 188 12.53 -12.78 -1.35
CA GLY A 188 12.53 -13.95 -2.23
C GLY A 188 11.60 -13.76 -3.42
N GLU A 189 10.36 -13.35 -3.17
CA GLU A 189 9.32 -13.06 -4.15
C GLU A 189 8.46 -11.89 -3.64
N ILE A 190 7.97 -11.03 -4.54
CA ILE A 190 7.12 -9.90 -4.18
C ILE A 190 5.81 -9.96 -4.96
N GLU A 191 4.68 -9.91 -4.26
CA GLU A 191 3.34 -9.77 -4.84
C GLU A 191 2.61 -8.59 -4.20
N LEU A 192 2.32 -7.58 -5.02
CA LEU A 192 1.64 -6.36 -4.59
C LEU A 192 0.33 -6.19 -5.34
N LYS A 193 -0.73 -5.88 -4.60
CA LYS A 193 -2.04 -5.63 -5.18
C LYS A 193 -2.73 -4.44 -4.50
N THR A 194 -3.25 -3.51 -5.30
CA THR A 194 -4.19 -2.49 -4.83
C THR A 194 -5.26 -2.20 -5.87
N SER A 195 -6.47 -1.87 -5.44
CA SER A 195 -7.47 -1.38 -6.39
C SER A 195 -7.28 0.11 -6.64
N THR A 196 -7.02 0.90 -5.61
CA THR A 196 -6.77 2.35 -5.74
C THR A 196 -5.62 2.77 -4.85
N GLY A 197 -4.57 3.33 -5.44
CA GLY A 197 -3.38 3.79 -4.73
C GLY A 197 -2.13 3.64 -5.57
N ASN A 198 -1.05 4.27 -5.15
CA ASN A 198 0.22 4.19 -5.83
C ASN A 198 1.10 3.10 -5.22
N MET A 199 1.96 2.53 -6.04
CA MET A 199 2.96 1.59 -5.57
C MET A 199 4.35 2.12 -5.89
N SER A 200 5.23 2.10 -4.89
CA SER A 200 6.60 2.58 -4.98
C SER A 200 7.57 1.54 -4.44
N LEU A 201 8.53 1.14 -5.26
CA LEU A 201 9.64 0.27 -4.89
C LEU A 201 10.93 1.05 -5.07
N ARG A 202 11.76 1.16 -4.02
CA ARG A 202 13.04 1.89 -4.07
C ARG A 202 14.15 1.07 -3.43
N GLY A 203 15.22 0.80 -4.21
CA GLY A 203 16.37 0.06 -3.72
C GLY A 203 16.01 -1.36 -3.25
N VAL A 204 15.16 -2.06 -4.01
CA VAL A 204 14.65 -3.39 -3.66
C VAL A 204 15.43 -4.46 -4.43
N GLU A 205 15.93 -5.46 -3.69
CA GLU A 205 16.60 -6.64 -4.24
C GLU A 205 15.67 -7.86 -4.13
N CYS A 206 15.12 -8.32 -5.26
CA CYS A 206 14.24 -9.50 -5.29
C CYS A 206 14.95 -10.67 -5.96
N ALA A 207 15.07 -11.78 -5.24
CA ALA A 207 15.70 -12.98 -5.80
C ALA A 207 14.86 -13.63 -6.90
N GLY A 208 13.53 -13.58 -6.79
CA GLY A 208 12.55 -14.10 -7.73
C GLY A 208 11.81 -12.99 -8.48
N ASP A 209 10.54 -13.24 -8.70
CA ASP A 209 9.67 -12.37 -9.48
C ASP A 209 9.02 -11.28 -8.63
N ILE A 210 8.81 -10.12 -9.26
CA ILE A 210 7.97 -9.04 -8.72
C ILE A 210 6.69 -8.97 -9.54
N LYS A 211 5.57 -9.18 -8.87
CA LYS A 211 4.24 -9.08 -9.47
C LYS A 211 3.47 -7.92 -8.86
N VAL A 212 2.99 -7.02 -9.71
CA VAL A 212 2.26 -5.81 -9.36
C VAL A 212 0.93 -5.76 -10.07
N GLU A 213 -0.17 -5.68 -9.33
CA GLU A 213 -1.52 -5.55 -9.86
C GLU A 213 -2.21 -4.32 -9.29
N MET A 214 -2.68 -3.40 -10.15
CA MET A 214 -3.44 -2.24 -9.71
C MET A 214 -4.58 -1.91 -10.67
N SER A 215 -5.69 -1.37 -10.15
CA SER A 215 -6.74 -0.85 -11.04
C SER A 215 -6.53 0.62 -11.34
N THR A 216 -6.28 1.45 -10.33
CA THR A 216 -6.05 2.89 -10.47
C THR A 216 -4.91 3.35 -9.59
N GLY A 217 -3.90 3.97 -10.19
CA GLY A 217 -2.73 4.50 -9.49
C GLY A 217 -1.47 4.39 -10.34
N ASN A 218 -0.37 4.94 -9.87
CA ASN A 218 0.92 4.88 -10.56
C ASN A 218 1.81 3.82 -9.92
N PHE A 219 2.57 3.12 -10.74
CA PHE A 219 3.63 2.24 -10.31
C PHE A 219 4.99 2.83 -10.62
N THR A 220 5.83 2.99 -9.61
CA THR A 220 7.19 3.49 -9.75
C THR A 220 8.17 2.51 -9.11
N ALA A 221 9.16 2.06 -9.88
CA ALA A 221 10.27 1.27 -9.39
C ALA A 221 11.57 2.02 -9.67
N GLU A 222 12.42 2.18 -8.66
CA GLU A 222 13.71 2.87 -8.73
C GLU A 222 14.81 2.03 -8.08
N GLY A 223 15.87 1.71 -8.86
CA GLY A 223 17.01 0.93 -8.36
C GLY A 223 16.57 -0.48 -7.89
N VAL A 224 15.77 -1.17 -8.69
CA VAL A 224 15.22 -2.49 -8.35
C VAL A 224 15.87 -3.56 -9.21
N ASN A 225 16.28 -4.66 -8.57
CA ASN A 225 16.78 -5.86 -9.24
C ASN A 225 15.86 -7.05 -8.96
N CYS A 226 15.55 -7.86 -10.01
CA CYS A 226 14.66 -9.02 -9.85
C CYS A 226 14.93 -10.09 -10.93
N GLU A 227 14.23 -11.23 -10.84
CA GLU A 227 14.21 -12.22 -11.92
C GLU A 227 13.32 -11.74 -13.05
N SER A 228 12.05 -11.46 -12.78
CA SER A 228 11.10 -10.86 -13.73
C SER A 228 10.25 -9.80 -13.05
N LEU A 229 9.83 -8.77 -13.80
CA LEU A 229 8.87 -7.78 -13.36
C LEU A 229 7.59 -7.89 -14.20
N ILE A 230 6.49 -8.21 -13.53
CA ILE A 230 5.17 -8.33 -14.14
C ILE A 230 4.28 -7.25 -13.55
N SER A 231 3.83 -6.31 -14.38
CA SER A 231 2.96 -5.21 -13.94
C SER A 231 1.68 -5.19 -14.76
N GLY A 232 0.53 -5.29 -14.09
CA GLY A 232 -0.81 -5.19 -14.68
C GLY A 232 -1.60 -4.04 -14.08
N GLY A 233 -2.16 -3.15 -14.94
CA GLY A 233 -2.95 -2.01 -14.51
C GLY A 233 -4.07 -1.64 -15.48
N SER A 234 -5.07 -0.90 -14.98
CA SER A 234 -6.09 -0.31 -15.83
C SER A 234 -5.81 1.17 -16.09
N THR A 235 -5.58 1.97 -15.06
CA THR A 235 -5.33 3.40 -15.19
C THR A 235 -4.17 3.84 -14.33
N GLY A 236 -3.14 4.40 -14.95
CA GLY A 236 -1.97 4.93 -14.28
C GLY A 236 -0.68 4.72 -15.05
N ASN A 237 0.32 5.46 -14.69
CA ASN A 237 1.62 5.39 -15.34
C ASN A 237 2.52 4.34 -14.67
N VAL A 238 3.37 3.72 -15.48
CA VAL A 238 4.44 2.83 -15.02
C VAL A 238 5.77 3.48 -15.31
N THR A 239 6.59 3.67 -14.28
CA THR A 239 7.93 4.26 -14.40
C THR A 239 8.96 3.30 -13.82
N LEU A 240 9.92 2.89 -14.66
CA LEU A 240 11.03 2.03 -14.27
C LEU A 240 12.35 2.82 -14.42
N LYS A 241 12.97 3.17 -13.28
CA LYS A 241 14.20 3.93 -13.24
C LYS A 241 15.32 3.08 -12.65
N GLY A 242 16.35 2.79 -13.45
CA GLY A 242 17.46 1.93 -13.02
C GLY A 242 17.00 0.54 -12.58
N VAL A 243 15.98 -0.02 -13.25
CA VAL A 243 15.42 -1.35 -12.92
C VAL A 243 16.06 -2.39 -13.84
N THR A 244 16.51 -3.49 -13.24
CA THR A 244 17.11 -4.61 -14.00
C THR A 244 16.40 -5.91 -13.67
N ALA A 245 15.90 -6.60 -14.71
CA ALA A 245 15.41 -7.97 -14.56
C ALA A 245 16.30 -8.95 -15.34
N ARG A 246 16.68 -10.04 -14.69
CA ARG A 246 17.52 -11.08 -15.31
C ARG A 246 16.79 -11.79 -16.45
N SER A 247 15.46 -11.87 -16.38
CA SER A 247 14.62 -12.57 -17.38
C SER A 247 13.74 -11.61 -18.17
N SER A 248 12.73 -11.00 -17.56
CA SER A 248 11.73 -10.27 -18.36
C SER A 248 11.06 -9.10 -17.65
N PHE A 249 10.61 -8.14 -18.47
CA PHE A 249 9.53 -7.21 -18.15
C PHE A 249 8.27 -7.61 -18.94
N ASP A 250 7.12 -7.80 -18.27
CA ASP A 250 5.79 -7.87 -18.87
C ASP A 250 4.90 -6.78 -18.26
N ILE A 251 4.77 -5.64 -18.95
CA ILE A 251 4.10 -4.45 -18.46
C ILE A 251 2.84 -4.23 -19.28
N LYS A 252 1.70 -4.10 -18.60
CA LYS A 252 0.40 -3.85 -19.22
C LYS A 252 -0.35 -2.77 -18.47
N THR A 253 -0.82 -1.76 -19.18
CA THR A 253 -1.80 -0.79 -18.69
C THR A 253 -2.84 -0.52 -19.78
N SER A 254 -4.04 -0.09 -19.43
CA SER A 254 -5.01 0.31 -20.45
C SER A 254 -4.88 1.80 -20.74
N THR A 255 -4.78 2.65 -19.71
CA THR A 255 -4.62 4.10 -19.87
C THR A 255 -3.47 4.56 -18.98
N GLY A 256 -2.42 5.08 -19.60
CA GLY A 256 -1.24 5.59 -18.92
C GLY A 256 0.03 5.37 -19.73
N ASN A 257 1.05 6.09 -19.35
CA ASN A 257 2.35 6.04 -20.01
C ASN A 257 3.23 4.96 -19.37
N VAL A 258 4.09 4.34 -20.20
CA VAL A 258 5.16 3.46 -19.71
C VAL A 258 6.49 4.16 -19.98
N LYS A 259 7.25 4.42 -18.92
CA LYS A 259 8.53 5.10 -19.01
C LYS A 259 9.67 4.23 -18.52
N PHE A 260 10.67 4.05 -19.35
CA PHE A 260 11.95 3.44 -19.01
C PHE A 260 12.99 4.52 -18.81
N ASP A 261 13.74 4.47 -17.73
CA ASP A 261 14.84 5.39 -17.44
C ASP A 261 16.06 4.57 -16.98
N GLY A 262 16.85 4.12 -17.95
CA GLY A 262 17.95 3.22 -17.67
C GLY A 262 17.49 1.85 -17.13
N ALA A 263 16.45 1.29 -17.71
CA ALA A 263 15.96 -0.03 -17.35
C ALA A 263 16.42 -1.10 -18.34
N ASP A 264 16.56 -2.35 -17.89
CA ASP A 264 16.93 -3.48 -18.77
C ASP A 264 16.34 -4.82 -18.32
N ALA A 265 16.08 -5.67 -19.31
CA ALA A 265 15.73 -7.08 -19.11
C ALA A 265 16.14 -7.88 -20.37
N LYS A 266 16.31 -9.20 -20.22
CA LYS A 266 16.57 -10.07 -21.38
C LYS A 266 15.48 -9.98 -22.43
N THR A 267 14.21 -9.98 -22.00
CA THR A 267 13.04 -9.73 -22.84
C THR A 267 12.17 -8.63 -22.26
N ILE A 268 11.63 -7.76 -23.12
CA ILE A 268 10.77 -6.67 -22.70
C ILE A 268 9.47 -6.72 -23.49
N LYS A 269 8.36 -6.69 -22.78
CA LYS A 269 7.03 -6.52 -23.36
C LYS A 269 6.31 -5.42 -22.62
N ALA A 270 5.96 -4.37 -23.34
CA ALA A 270 5.19 -3.26 -22.78
C ALA A 270 4.01 -2.94 -23.67
N LYS A 271 2.82 -2.88 -23.06
CA LYS A 271 1.57 -2.62 -23.78
C LYS A 271 0.74 -1.60 -23.02
N THR A 272 0.29 -0.57 -23.74
CA THR A 272 -0.78 0.32 -23.29
C THR A 272 -1.85 0.41 -24.39
N SER A 273 -3.07 0.83 -24.06
CA SER A 273 -4.07 1.15 -25.11
C SER A 273 -4.04 2.65 -25.41
N THR A 274 -3.96 3.49 -24.38
CA THR A 274 -3.86 4.93 -24.53
C THR A 274 -2.74 5.44 -23.66
N GLY A 275 -1.67 5.96 -24.27
CA GLY A 275 -0.49 6.48 -23.61
C GLY A 275 0.77 6.20 -24.39
N ASP A 276 1.82 6.87 -24.02
CA ASP A 276 3.13 6.77 -24.65
C ASP A 276 3.99 5.69 -24.01
N ILE A 277 4.86 5.07 -24.82
CA ILE A 277 5.92 4.18 -24.34
C ILE A 277 7.25 4.87 -24.66
N THR A 278 7.91 5.37 -23.64
CA THR A 278 9.08 6.24 -23.85
C THR A 278 10.25 5.87 -22.95
N GLY A 279 11.46 6.28 -23.35
CA GLY A 279 12.59 6.27 -22.44
C GLY A 279 13.87 5.67 -22.98
N THR A 280 14.71 5.21 -22.06
CA THR A 280 16.06 4.71 -22.35
C THR A 280 16.25 3.31 -21.78
N LEU A 281 16.70 2.38 -22.60
CA LEU A 281 17.13 1.03 -22.22
C LEU A 281 18.64 0.97 -22.07
N LEU A 282 19.17 0.08 -21.22
CA LEU A 282 20.63 -0.03 -21.02
C LEU A 282 21.34 -0.90 -22.07
N GLY A 283 20.66 -1.89 -22.63
CA GLY A 283 21.24 -2.83 -23.57
C GLY A 283 20.57 -2.79 -24.95
N GLU A 284 21.30 -3.19 -25.99
CA GLU A 284 20.73 -3.35 -27.33
C GLU A 284 19.57 -4.35 -27.34
N LYS A 285 18.53 -4.02 -28.11
CA LYS A 285 17.32 -4.83 -28.26
C LYS A 285 16.90 -4.90 -29.71
N ILE A 286 16.36 -6.03 -30.11
CA ILE A 286 15.60 -6.16 -31.35
C ILE A 286 14.18 -5.68 -31.04
N ILE A 287 13.87 -4.44 -31.45
CA ILE A 287 12.65 -3.75 -31.06
C ILE A 287 11.56 -3.94 -32.11
N PHE A 288 10.41 -4.45 -31.68
CA PHE A 288 9.16 -4.50 -32.43
C PHE A 288 8.20 -3.47 -31.82
N ALA A 289 8.01 -2.35 -32.49
CA ALA A 289 7.17 -1.26 -32.02
C ALA A 289 5.98 -1.08 -32.94
N GLU A 290 4.78 -1.06 -32.37
CA GLU A 290 3.49 -0.92 -33.09
C GLU A 290 2.61 0.12 -32.40
N THR A 291 2.20 1.15 -33.13
CA THR A 291 1.16 2.11 -32.72
C THR A 291 0.14 2.27 -33.84
N SER A 292 -1.15 2.40 -33.48
CA SER A 292 -2.19 2.69 -34.50
C SER A 292 -2.28 4.18 -34.78
N THR A 293 -2.11 5.04 -33.75
CA THR A 293 -2.12 6.50 -33.88
C THR A 293 -0.99 7.08 -33.03
N GLY A 294 0.06 7.53 -33.66
CA GLY A 294 1.24 8.09 -33.02
C GLY A 294 2.50 7.88 -33.85
N LYS A 295 3.63 8.31 -33.33
CA LYS A 295 4.93 8.17 -33.95
C LYS A 295 5.71 7.01 -33.36
N THR A 296 6.53 6.38 -34.17
CA THR A 296 7.47 5.35 -33.73
C THR A 296 8.89 5.83 -34.04
N ASP A 297 9.68 6.03 -32.98
CA ASP A 297 11.09 6.38 -33.07
C ASP A 297 11.89 5.44 -32.16
N VAL A 298 12.47 4.41 -32.75
CA VAL A 298 13.20 3.38 -32.02
C VAL A 298 14.48 3.02 -32.80
N PRO A 299 15.57 2.70 -32.09
CA PRO A 299 16.82 2.31 -32.74
C PRO A 299 16.63 0.99 -33.50
N LYS A 300 17.30 0.89 -34.66
CA LYS A 300 17.39 -0.33 -35.43
C LYS A 300 18.60 -1.12 -34.95
N SER A 301 18.37 -2.30 -34.40
CA SER A 301 19.43 -3.23 -34.04
C SER A 301 19.09 -4.63 -34.54
N SER A 302 20.11 -5.38 -34.90
CA SER A 302 20.02 -6.80 -35.27
C SER A 302 20.50 -7.71 -34.15
N SER A 303 20.90 -7.16 -33.02
CA SER A 303 21.42 -7.89 -31.85
C SER A 303 20.68 -7.49 -30.57
N GLY A 304 20.81 -8.31 -29.54
CA GLY A 304 20.19 -8.08 -28.23
C GLY A 304 18.89 -8.87 -28.02
N GLY A 305 18.30 -8.68 -26.85
CA GLY A 305 17.06 -9.35 -26.47
C GLY A 305 15.82 -8.80 -27.22
N ARG A 306 14.75 -9.57 -27.22
CA ARG A 306 13.50 -9.16 -27.86
C ARG A 306 12.80 -8.09 -27.04
N CYS A 307 12.34 -7.02 -27.70
CA CYS A 307 11.57 -5.94 -27.09
C CYS A 307 10.31 -5.68 -27.91
N GLU A 308 9.14 -5.96 -27.34
CA GLU A 308 7.84 -5.75 -27.97
C GLU A 308 7.13 -4.58 -27.29
N LEU A 309 6.87 -3.52 -28.05
CA LEU A 309 6.23 -2.29 -27.54
C LEU A 309 4.96 -2.04 -28.37
N LYS A 310 3.83 -1.92 -27.68
CA LYS A 310 2.56 -1.74 -28.37
C LYS A 310 1.68 -0.68 -27.66
N THR A 311 1.21 0.29 -28.42
CA THR A 311 0.14 1.18 -28.00
C THR A 311 -0.91 1.28 -29.11
N SER A 312 -2.15 1.64 -28.78
CA SER A 312 -3.13 1.98 -29.81
C SER A 312 -3.13 3.47 -30.11
N THR A 313 -3.05 4.30 -29.07
CA THR A 313 -2.97 5.77 -29.19
C THR A 313 -1.85 6.29 -28.31
N GLY A 314 -0.80 6.82 -28.94
CA GLY A 314 0.39 7.35 -28.27
C GLY A 314 1.65 7.09 -29.07
N ASP A 315 2.72 7.73 -28.66
CA ASP A 315 4.03 7.62 -29.29
C ASP A 315 4.87 6.51 -28.67
N ILE A 316 5.72 5.89 -29.46
CA ILE A 316 6.75 4.94 -29.00
C ILE A 316 8.11 5.54 -29.32
N ILE A 317 8.80 6.05 -28.29
CA ILE A 317 10.09 6.72 -28.43
C ILE A 317 11.08 6.08 -27.46
N ILE A 318 11.98 5.27 -27.99
CA ILE A 318 12.99 4.55 -27.20
C ILE A 318 14.38 4.91 -27.67
N SER A 319 15.26 5.12 -26.75
CA SER A 319 16.71 5.22 -26.96
C SER A 319 17.43 4.09 -26.22
N VAL A 320 18.64 3.79 -26.64
CA VAL A 320 19.52 2.82 -25.97
C VAL A 320 20.76 3.54 -25.50
N LYS A 321 21.08 3.42 -24.22
CA LYS A 321 22.29 3.97 -23.66
C LYS A 321 23.48 3.10 -24.11
N LYS A 322 24.43 3.73 -24.77
CA LYS A 322 25.69 3.08 -25.15
C LYS A 322 26.64 2.98 -23.97
#